data_678209520c9652d6b05ba46ac2a4334d
#
_entry.id   678209520c9652d6b05ba46ac2a4334d
#
_cell.length_a   1.000
_cell.length_b   1.000
_cell.length_c   1.000
_cell.angle_alpha   90.00
_cell.angle_beta   90.00
_cell.angle_gamma   90.00
#
_symmetry.space_group_name_H-M   'P 1'
#
loop_
_entity.id
_entity.type
_entity.pdbx_description
1 polymer ?
#
loop_
_entity_poly.entity_id
_entity_poly.type
_entity_poly.pdbx_seq_one_letter_code
_entity_poly.pdbx_strand_id
1 'polypeptide(L)'
;MNWCYQPDDRLVERSQVDIGMAVAADDGGLAVPVLRDCETRDLSELNESWKDLVKRARSRHLNPDEFKGSTFQISNMGMFDVSYFDAIATPGLSAILAISSNTEKGSAFTITADHRVINGADVAKYVYSLKGLIEQPYDWMGPGGPVIPEGDWDYDVVVIGGGPGGEDCARDLAAHKLKVAVVNDSPFPGGECLWRGCIPSKAWRAAADRIRDRHEDEHLGVMGTTKAKLDWAKLEATRKGV
;
A
#
# COMPACT_ATOMS: atom_id res chain seq x y z
N MET A 1 12.18 2.57 -21.31
CA MET A 1 11.91 1.20 -20.88
C MET A 1 11.19 0.36 -21.97
N ASN A 2 10.53 0.98 -22.94
CA ASN A 2 9.70 0.29 -23.95
C ASN A 2 10.45 -0.11 -25.23
N TRP A 3 11.67 -0.61 -25.08
CA TRP A 3 12.54 -1.10 -26.14
C TRP A 3 12.77 -2.60 -25.98
N CYS A 4 13.20 -3.28 -27.03
CA CYS A 4 13.67 -4.66 -26.92
C CYS A 4 14.87 -4.89 -27.85
N TYR A 5 15.71 -5.85 -27.45
CA TYR A 5 16.79 -6.36 -28.29
C TYR A 5 16.25 -7.54 -29.10
N GLN A 6 16.47 -7.49 -30.40
CA GLN A 6 16.11 -8.56 -31.32
C GLN A 6 17.35 -9.18 -31.96
N PRO A 7 17.26 -10.41 -32.50
CA PRO A 7 18.32 -10.98 -33.32
C PRO A 7 18.81 -10.00 -34.38
N ASP A 8 20.04 -10.19 -34.84
CA ASP A 8 20.75 -9.34 -35.79
C ASP A 8 21.08 -7.93 -35.25
N ASP A 9 21.33 -7.83 -33.92
CA ASP A 9 21.78 -6.61 -33.22
C ASP A 9 20.84 -5.41 -33.42
N ARG A 10 19.55 -5.65 -33.51
CA ARG A 10 18.55 -4.60 -33.66
C ARG A 10 17.93 -4.19 -32.33
N LEU A 11 17.91 -2.90 -32.10
CA LEU A 11 17.08 -2.29 -31.04
C LEU A 11 15.76 -1.84 -31.66
N VAL A 12 14.66 -2.29 -31.07
CA VAL A 12 13.31 -1.93 -31.51
C VAL A 12 12.60 -1.18 -30.42
N GLU A 13 12.20 0.05 -30.73
CA GLU A 13 11.28 0.83 -29.91
C GLU A 13 9.86 0.38 -30.17
N ARG A 14 9.09 0.22 -29.11
CA ARG A 14 7.67 -0.13 -29.18
C ARG A 14 6.82 1.09 -28.86
N SER A 15 5.82 1.35 -29.70
CA SER A 15 4.91 2.48 -29.53
C SER A 15 3.79 2.22 -28.51
N GLN A 16 3.46 0.95 -28.26
CA GLN A 16 2.43 0.54 -27.31
C GLN A 16 3.04 0.13 -25.99
N VAL A 17 2.30 0.33 -24.90
CA VAL A 17 2.66 -0.13 -23.54
C VAL A 17 1.72 -1.24 -23.12
N ASP A 18 2.17 -2.48 -23.30
CA ASP A 18 1.44 -3.69 -22.97
C ASP A 18 2.09 -4.37 -21.76
N ILE A 19 1.39 -4.38 -20.63
CA ILE A 19 1.95 -4.84 -19.36
C ILE A 19 1.50 -6.26 -19.06
N GLY A 20 2.46 -7.20 -19.05
CA GLY A 20 2.26 -8.55 -18.57
C GLY A 20 2.40 -8.64 -17.06
N MET A 21 1.45 -9.25 -16.38
CA MET A 21 1.52 -9.46 -14.93
C MET A 21 1.38 -10.94 -14.58
N ALA A 22 2.31 -11.44 -13.76
CA ALA A 22 2.32 -12.84 -13.34
C ALA A 22 1.14 -13.16 -12.39
N VAL A 23 0.33 -14.16 -12.74
CA VAL A 23 -0.84 -14.64 -11.98
C VAL A 23 -0.69 -16.12 -11.71
N ALA A 24 -0.78 -16.54 -10.45
CA ALA A 24 -0.86 -17.95 -10.10
C ALA A 24 -2.21 -18.53 -10.52
N ALA A 25 -2.20 -19.62 -11.28
CA ALA A 25 -3.40 -20.34 -11.65
C ALA A 25 -3.85 -21.29 -10.54
N ASP A 26 -5.14 -21.62 -10.51
CA ASP A 26 -5.75 -22.43 -9.45
C ASP A 26 -5.21 -23.89 -9.44
N ASP A 27 -4.66 -24.34 -10.55
CA ASP A 27 -4.01 -25.66 -10.70
C ASP A 27 -2.51 -25.68 -10.32
N GLY A 28 -1.99 -24.58 -9.77
CA GLY A 28 -0.59 -24.44 -9.33
C GLY A 28 0.40 -24.00 -10.43
N GLY A 29 -0.09 -23.64 -11.62
CA GLY A 29 0.73 -23.10 -12.70
C GLY A 29 0.82 -21.57 -12.66
N LEU A 30 1.57 -21.00 -13.60
CA LEU A 30 1.71 -19.55 -13.80
C LEU A 30 1.11 -19.16 -15.14
N ALA A 31 0.33 -18.11 -15.18
CA ALA A 31 -0.11 -17.42 -16.38
C ALA A 31 0.36 -15.96 -16.33
N VAL A 32 0.64 -15.38 -17.49
CA VAL A 32 1.06 -13.97 -17.59
C VAL A 32 0.09 -13.25 -18.54
N PRO A 33 -1.13 -12.92 -18.08
CA PRO A 33 -2.04 -12.10 -18.85
C PRO A 33 -1.43 -10.73 -19.17
N VAL A 34 -1.80 -10.20 -20.33
CA VAL A 34 -1.27 -8.93 -20.83
C VAL A 34 -2.37 -7.89 -20.89
N LEU A 35 -2.19 -6.83 -20.11
CA LEU A 35 -3.03 -5.65 -20.15
C LEU A 35 -2.56 -4.75 -21.30
N ARG A 36 -3.44 -4.49 -22.26
CA ARG A 36 -3.13 -3.81 -23.52
C ARG A 36 -3.32 -2.30 -23.45
N ASP A 37 -2.54 -1.58 -24.27
CA ASP A 37 -2.70 -0.15 -24.54
C ASP A 37 -2.78 0.69 -23.26
N CYS A 38 -1.90 0.38 -22.28
CA CYS A 38 -1.93 1.02 -20.97
C CYS A 38 -1.65 2.54 -21.02
N GLU A 39 -0.99 3.01 -22.07
CA GLU A 39 -0.67 4.43 -22.26
C GLU A 39 -1.87 5.28 -22.70
N THR A 40 -2.93 4.67 -23.22
CA THR A 40 -4.09 5.37 -23.77
C THR A 40 -5.36 5.22 -22.95
N ARG A 41 -5.36 4.34 -21.97
CA ARG A 41 -6.55 3.98 -21.18
C ARG A 41 -6.47 4.56 -19.79
N ASP A 42 -7.62 4.92 -19.23
CA ASP A 42 -7.71 5.37 -17.84
C ASP A 42 -7.58 4.21 -16.84
N LEU A 43 -7.29 4.57 -15.57
CA LEU A 43 -7.08 3.57 -14.52
C LEU A 43 -8.33 2.73 -14.21
N SER A 44 -9.54 3.28 -14.38
CA SER A 44 -10.78 2.55 -14.14
C SER A 44 -10.97 1.45 -15.17
N GLU A 45 -10.78 1.78 -16.45
CA GLU A 45 -10.82 0.82 -17.56
C GLU A 45 -9.74 -0.27 -17.43
N LEU A 46 -8.51 0.14 -17.06
CA LEU A 46 -7.41 -0.78 -16.82
C LEU A 46 -7.72 -1.73 -15.65
N ASN A 47 -8.29 -1.22 -14.56
CA ASN A 47 -8.66 -2.03 -13.40
C ASN A 47 -9.77 -3.04 -13.71
N GLU A 48 -10.79 -2.66 -14.46
CA GLU A 48 -11.86 -3.59 -14.88
C GLU A 48 -11.32 -4.68 -15.78
N SER A 49 -10.53 -4.31 -16.80
CA SER A 49 -9.88 -5.26 -17.69
C SER A 49 -8.95 -6.21 -16.95
N TRP A 50 -8.20 -5.69 -15.97
CA TRP A 50 -7.32 -6.49 -15.14
C TRP A 50 -8.07 -7.51 -14.29
N LYS A 51 -9.19 -7.13 -13.66
CA LYS A 51 -10.02 -8.04 -12.87
C LYS A 51 -10.54 -9.21 -13.72
N ASP A 52 -11.00 -8.92 -14.94
CA ASP A 52 -11.46 -9.97 -15.88
C ASP A 52 -10.31 -10.88 -16.30
N LEU A 53 -9.17 -10.32 -16.70
CA LEU A 53 -7.98 -11.08 -17.09
C LEU A 53 -7.50 -12.00 -15.97
N VAL A 54 -7.42 -11.52 -14.71
CA VAL A 54 -7.04 -12.33 -13.55
C VAL A 54 -7.99 -13.50 -13.34
N LYS A 55 -9.30 -13.25 -13.41
CA LYS A 55 -10.32 -14.30 -13.24
C LYS A 55 -10.14 -15.41 -14.28
N ARG A 56 -9.97 -15.02 -15.55
CA ARG A 56 -9.78 -15.99 -16.66
C ARG A 56 -8.38 -16.64 -16.64
N ALA A 57 -7.36 -15.92 -16.20
CA ALA A 57 -6.02 -16.49 -16.03
C ALA A 57 -5.99 -17.61 -15.00
N ARG A 58 -6.62 -17.41 -13.84
CA ARG A 58 -6.70 -18.43 -12.79
C ARG A 58 -7.36 -19.71 -13.26
N SER A 59 -8.43 -19.61 -14.02
CA SER A 59 -9.18 -20.75 -14.55
C SER A 59 -8.68 -21.26 -15.91
N ARG A 60 -7.55 -20.76 -16.42
CA ARG A 60 -6.95 -21.14 -17.72
C ARG A 60 -7.85 -20.83 -18.94
N HIS A 61 -8.65 -19.78 -18.87
CA HIS A 61 -9.55 -19.37 -19.96
C HIS A 61 -9.07 -18.08 -20.66
N LEU A 62 -7.77 -17.86 -20.76
CA LEU A 62 -7.21 -16.79 -21.57
C LEU A 62 -7.15 -17.21 -23.05
N ASN A 63 -7.44 -16.26 -23.93
CA ASN A 63 -7.17 -16.42 -25.36
C ASN A 63 -5.65 -16.38 -25.64
N PRO A 64 -5.17 -17.02 -26.71
CA PRO A 64 -3.75 -17.03 -27.05
C PRO A 64 -3.10 -15.65 -27.17
N ASP A 65 -3.86 -14.64 -27.58
CA ASP A 65 -3.36 -13.27 -27.73
C ASP A 65 -3.29 -12.50 -26.42
N GLU A 66 -3.94 -13.00 -25.36
CA GLU A 66 -3.98 -12.32 -24.06
C GLU A 66 -2.80 -12.65 -23.14
N PHE A 67 -1.92 -13.58 -23.53
CA PHE A 67 -0.72 -13.92 -22.75
C PHE A 67 0.59 -13.86 -23.56
N LYS A 68 0.59 -13.16 -24.70
CA LYS A 68 1.77 -12.98 -25.56
C LYS A 68 1.97 -11.49 -25.85
N GLY A 69 3.22 -11.12 -26.14
CA GLY A 69 3.52 -9.81 -26.71
C GLY A 69 3.48 -8.65 -25.72
N SER A 70 3.64 -8.90 -24.42
CA SER A 70 3.87 -7.83 -23.46
C SER A 70 5.15 -7.04 -23.80
N THR A 71 5.15 -5.76 -23.50
CA THR A 71 6.32 -4.88 -23.71
C THR A 71 7.09 -4.63 -22.41
N PHE A 72 6.44 -4.83 -21.29
CA PHE A 72 6.99 -4.76 -19.93
C PHE A 72 6.30 -5.81 -19.05
N GLN A 73 6.95 -6.28 -18.00
CA GLN A 73 6.34 -7.23 -17.08
C GLN A 73 6.43 -6.79 -15.63
N ILE A 74 5.45 -7.24 -14.85
CA ILE A 74 5.38 -7.05 -13.41
C ILE A 74 5.20 -8.41 -12.74
N SER A 75 6.03 -8.67 -11.74
CA SER A 75 5.87 -9.81 -10.83
C SER A 75 5.58 -9.27 -9.43
N ASN A 76 4.43 -9.62 -8.87
CA ASN A 76 4.01 -9.15 -7.55
C ASN A 76 3.91 -10.32 -6.57
N MET A 77 4.79 -10.33 -5.57
CA MET A 77 4.80 -11.26 -4.46
C MET A 77 4.40 -10.63 -3.13
N GLY A 78 3.76 -9.47 -3.17
CA GLY A 78 3.34 -8.73 -1.98
C GLY A 78 2.40 -9.50 -1.05
N MET A 79 1.69 -10.50 -1.56
CA MET A 79 0.77 -11.35 -0.79
C MET A 79 1.45 -12.57 -0.14
N PHE A 80 2.75 -12.81 -0.37
CA PHE A 80 3.45 -14.02 0.08
C PHE A 80 4.48 -13.76 1.20
N ASP A 81 4.44 -12.58 1.82
CA ASP A 81 5.39 -12.17 2.88
C ASP A 81 6.86 -12.21 2.43
N VAL A 82 7.10 -11.85 1.17
CA VAL A 82 8.44 -11.77 0.57
C VAL A 82 8.92 -10.34 0.67
N SER A 83 9.90 -10.07 1.52
CA SER A 83 10.43 -8.71 1.75
C SER A 83 11.32 -8.18 0.61
N TYR A 84 11.90 -9.06 -0.18
CA TYR A 84 12.77 -8.74 -1.31
C TYR A 84 12.89 -9.91 -2.28
N PHE A 85 12.86 -9.66 -3.58
CA PHE A 85 13.22 -10.63 -4.62
C PHE A 85 13.57 -9.94 -5.93
N ASP A 86 14.29 -10.65 -6.78
CA ASP A 86 14.55 -10.25 -8.17
C ASP A 86 13.78 -11.16 -9.11
N ALA A 87 13.02 -10.56 -10.03
CA ALA A 87 12.31 -11.32 -11.04
C ALA A 87 13.22 -11.65 -12.22
N ILE A 88 13.00 -12.81 -12.84
CA ILE A 88 13.75 -13.24 -14.03
C ILE A 88 13.17 -12.53 -15.25
N ALA A 89 14.02 -11.81 -15.98
CA ALA A 89 13.62 -11.13 -17.20
C ALA A 89 13.24 -12.15 -18.29
N THR A 90 12.07 -11.97 -18.88
CA THR A 90 11.60 -12.80 -19.99
C THR A 90 12.34 -12.40 -21.27
N PRO A 91 12.85 -13.37 -22.06
CA PRO A 91 13.49 -13.06 -23.33
C PRO A 91 12.61 -12.22 -24.26
N GLY A 92 13.19 -11.20 -24.88
CA GLY A 92 12.46 -10.28 -25.76
C GLY A 92 11.81 -9.09 -25.07
N LEU A 93 11.93 -8.98 -23.74
CA LEU A 93 11.57 -7.79 -22.96
C LEU A 93 12.81 -7.05 -22.49
N SER A 94 12.68 -5.75 -22.35
CA SER A 94 13.76 -4.92 -21.83
C SER A 94 13.88 -4.99 -20.31
N ALA A 95 12.78 -5.17 -19.61
CA ALA A 95 12.78 -5.18 -18.14
C ALA A 95 11.56 -5.87 -17.54
N ILE A 96 11.71 -6.26 -16.29
CA ILE A 96 10.64 -6.74 -15.40
C ILE A 96 10.76 -6.06 -14.03
N LEU A 97 9.63 -5.59 -13.50
CA LEU A 97 9.50 -5.02 -12.17
C LEU A 97 9.05 -6.10 -11.18
N ALA A 98 9.76 -6.26 -10.09
CA ALA A 98 9.38 -7.09 -8.96
C ALA A 98 8.85 -6.21 -7.80
N ILE A 99 7.70 -6.57 -7.25
CA ILE A 99 7.03 -5.88 -6.15
C ILE A 99 6.95 -6.82 -4.95
N SER A 100 7.61 -6.45 -3.87
CA SER A 100 7.65 -7.22 -2.61
C SER A 100 6.50 -6.85 -1.66
N SER A 101 6.37 -7.62 -0.58
CA SER A 101 5.42 -7.33 0.50
C SER A 101 5.71 -5.99 1.16
N ASN A 102 4.65 -5.38 1.68
CA ASN A 102 4.79 -4.18 2.50
C ASN A 102 5.28 -4.55 3.90
N THR A 103 6.37 -3.94 4.32
CA THR A 103 7.00 -4.13 5.63
C THR A 103 6.94 -2.81 6.41
N GLU A 104 7.38 -2.80 7.67
CA GLU A 104 7.54 -1.56 8.46
C GLU A 104 8.47 -0.54 7.79
N LYS A 105 9.36 -0.98 6.90
CA LYS A 105 10.29 -0.14 6.12
C LYS A 105 9.76 0.24 4.74
N GLY A 106 8.56 -0.20 4.38
CA GLY A 106 7.96 -0.04 3.05
C GLY A 106 8.09 -1.31 2.19
N SER A 107 7.69 -1.20 0.93
CA SER A 107 7.80 -2.27 -0.07
C SER A 107 9.05 -2.07 -0.94
N ALA A 108 9.80 -3.14 -1.16
CA ALA A 108 10.92 -3.09 -2.10
C ALA A 108 10.42 -3.27 -3.53
N PHE A 109 10.85 -2.38 -4.43
CA PHE A 109 10.69 -2.50 -5.87
C PHE A 109 12.04 -2.74 -6.50
N THR A 110 12.19 -3.84 -7.23
CA THR A 110 13.43 -4.17 -7.95
C THR A 110 13.15 -4.30 -9.44
N ILE A 111 14.14 -3.95 -10.26
CA ILE A 111 14.05 -4.07 -11.71
C ILE A 111 15.21 -4.91 -12.21
N THR A 112 14.88 -5.99 -12.90
CA THR A 112 15.82 -6.72 -13.73
C THR A 112 15.70 -6.23 -15.17
N ALA A 113 16.79 -5.76 -15.75
CA ALA A 113 16.81 -5.15 -17.08
C ALA A 113 17.87 -5.78 -17.99
N ASP A 114 17.56 -5.83 -19.29
CA ASP A 114 18.51 -6.23 -20.33
C ASP A 114 19.50 -5.06 -20.57
N HIS A 115 20.75 -5.22 -20.11
CA HIS A 115 21.76 -4.18 -20.20
C HIS A 115 22.22 -3.87 -21.62
N ARG A 116 21.85 -4.68 -22.60
CA ARG A 116 22.03 -4.37 -24.02
C ARG A 116 21.09 -3.26 -24.50
N VAL A 117 19.96 -3.09 -23.79
CA VAL A 117 18.88 -2.13 -24.14
C VAL A 117 18.87 -0.94 -23.22
N ILE A 118 19.08 -1.16 -21.94
CA ILE A 118 18.88 -0.16 -20.88
C ILE A 118 20.12 -0.11 -20.00
N ASN A 119 20.64 1.09 -19.75
CA ASN A 119 21.74 1.28 -18.81
C ASN A 119 21.23 1.52 -17.38
N GLY A 120 22.12 1.34 -16.38
CA GLY A 120 21.76 1.46 -14.97
C GLY A 120 21.23 2.85 -14.59
N ALA A 121 21.68 3.93 -15.26
CA ALA A 121 21.19 5.28 -14.99
C ALA A 121 19.73 5.46 -15.45
N ASP A 122 19.34 4.83 -16.56
CA ASP A 122 17.95 4.88 -17.03
C ASP A 122 17.01 4.08 -16.11
N VAL A 123 17.46 2.93 -15.60
CA VAL A 123 16.73 2.16 -14.58
C VAL A 123 16.56 3.01 -13.32
N ALA A 124 17.61 3.66 -12.84
CA ALA A 124 17.56 4.48 -11.63
C ALA A 124 16.57 5.65 -11.79
N LYS A 125 16.58 6.34 -12.94
CA LYS A 125 15.60 7.41 -13.23
C LYS A 125 14.17 6.89 -13.25
N TYR A 126 13.95 5.73 -13.87
CA TYR A 126 12.63 5.11 -13.92
C TYR A 126 12.11 4.77 -12.52
N VAL A 127 12.93 4.10 -11.68
CA VAL A 127 12.56 3.76 -10.31
C VAL A 127 12.29 5.00 -9.47
N TYR A 128 13.09 6.05 -9.63
CA TYR A 128 12.87 7.33 -8.97
C TYR A 128 11.54 7.97 -9.35
N SER A 129 11.21 8.00 -10.65
CA SER A 129 9.92 8.52 -11.13
C SER A 129 8.75 7.66 -10.64
N LEU A 130 8.87 6.34 -10.72
CA LEU A 130 7.85 5.40 -10.24
C LEU A 130 7.59 5.60 -8.74
N LYS A 131 8.66 5.74 -7.93
CA LYS A 131 8.55 6.05 -6.51
C LYS A 131 7.74 7.32 -6.27
N GLY A 132 8.06 8.42 -6.95
CA GLY A 132 7.33 9.68 -6.81
C GLY A 132 5.84 9.54 -7.14
N LEU A 133 5.51 8.83 -8.22
CA LEU A 133 4.11 8.59 -8.62
C LEU A 133 3.35 7.73 -7.58
N ILE A 134 3.99 6.74 -6.98
CA ILE A 134 3.36 5.88 -5.97
C ILE A 134 3.20 6.60 -4.63
N GLU A 135 4.21 7.37 -4.21
CA GLU A 135 4.19 8.10 -2.94
C GLU A 135 3.29 9.34 -2.98
N GLN A 136 3.04 9.89 -4.16
CA GLN A 136 2.17 11.05 -4.38
C GLN A 136 1.13 10.77 -5.47
N PRO A 137 0.22 9.81 -5.27
CA PRO A 137 -0.72 9.38 -6.31
C PRO A 137 -1.68 10.49 -6.73
N TYR A 138 -2.01 11.42 -5.84
CA TYR A 138 -2.94 12.52 -6.13
C TYR A 138 -2.40 13.54 -7.12
N ASP A 139 -1.10 13.63 -7.31
CA ASP A 139 -0.49 14.57 -8.25
C ASP A 139 -0.77 14.21 -9.72
N TRP A 140 -0.97 12.92 -10.01
CA TRP A 140 -1.18 12.42 -11.39
C TRP A 140 -2.52 11.73 -11.60
N MET A 141 -3.15 11.21 -10.56
CA MET A 141 -4.51 10.67 -10.63
C MET A 141 -5.57 11.80 -10.70
N GLY A 142 -5.13 13.04 -10.54
CA GLY A 142 -6.01 14.18 -10.37
C GLY A 142 -6.64 14.18 -8.97
N PRO A 143 -7.55 15.09 -8.68
CA PRO A 143 -8.35 15.05 -7.47
C PRO A 143 -9.34 13.89 -7.54
N GLY A 144 -8.83 12.70 -7.80
CA GLY A 144 -9.55 11.44 -7.89
C GLY A 144 -9.96 10.91 -6.54
N GLY A 145 -10.69 11.74 -5.82
CA GLY A 145 -11.71 11.24 -4.93
C GLY A 145 -12.79 10.54 -5.76
N PRO A 146 -13.64 9.73 -5.16
CA PRO A 146 -14.78 9.17 -5.86
C PRO A 146 -15.47 10.29 -6.62
N VAL A 147 -15.83 10.05 -7.89
CA VAL A 147 -16.63 11.01 -8.68
C VAL A 147 -17.85 11.31 -7.83
N ILE A 148 -17.87 12.48 -7.19
CA ILE A 148 -19.03 12.92 -6.43
C ILE A 148 -20.08 13.21 -7.48
N PRO A 149 -21.20 12.47 -7.51
CA PRO A 149 -22.26 12.74 -8.47
C PRO A 149 -22.67 14.21 -8.40
N GLU A 150 -22.86 14.87 -9.53
CA GLU A 150 -23.37 16.24 -9.55
C GLU A 150 -24.70 16.30 -8.79
N GLY A 151 -24.78 17.17 -7.81
CA GLY A 151 -25.95 17.35 -6.97
C GLY A 151 -25.74 18.46 -5.94
N ASP A 152 -26.83 18.89 -5.33
CA ASP A 152 -26.80 19.86 -4.21
C ASP A 152 -26.64 19.07 -2.90
N TRP A 153 -25.38 18.78 -2.56
CA TRP A 153 -25.03 17.98 -1.39
C TRP A 153 -24.53 18.86 -0.25
N ASP A 154 -25.00 18.58 0.97
CA ASP A 154 -24.52 19.27 2.17
C ASP A 154 -23.05 19.00 2.46
N TYR A 155 -22.57 17.79 2.11
CA TYR A 155 -21.21 17.32 2.32
C TYR A 155 -20.68 16.60 1.08
N ASP A 156 -19.39 16.77 0.81
CA ASP A 156 -18.69 16.07 -0.28
C ASP A 156 -18.39 14.62 0.09
N VAL A 157 -18.11 14.38 1.38
CA VAL A 157 -17.78 13.05 1.90
C VAL A 157 -18.41 12.83 3.27
N VAL A 158 -18.95 11.64 3.49
CA VAL A 158 -19.39 11.17 4.80
C VAL A 158 -18.51 10.02 5.27
N VAL A 159 -17.79 10.23 6.37
CA VAL A 159 -16.94 9.22 7.02
C VAL A 159 -17.77 8.52 8.10
N ILE A 160 -17.93 7.21 7.98
CA ILE A 160 -18.64 6.40 8.96
C ILE A 160 -17.66 5.82 9.97
N GLY A 161 -17.76 6.27 11.23
CA GLY A 161 -16.89 5.89 12.34
C GLY A 161 -15.87 6.97 12.71
N GLY A 162 -15.95 7.46 13.95
CA GLY A 162 -15.06 8.47 14.52
C GLY A 162 -13.86 7.89 15.28
N GLY A 163 -13.41 6.68 14.94
CA GLY A 163 -12.17 6.11 15.46
C GLY A 163 -10.93 6.73 14.79
N PRO A 164 -9.70 6.32 15.19
CA PRO A 164 -8.45 6.92 14.68
C PRO A 164 -8.37 6.95 13.15
N GLY A 165 -8.77 5.87 12.48
CA GLY A 165 -8.76 5.82 11.02
C GLY A 165 -9.77 6.77 10.38
N GLY A 166 -10.98 6.88 10.93
CA GLY A 166 -11.99 7.80 10.44
C GLY A 166 -11.62 9.27 10.72
N GLU A 167 -11.01 9.54 11.87
CA GLU A 167 -10.53 10.87 12.22
C GLU A 167 -9.39 11.33 11.31
N ASP A 168 -8.41 10.46 11.06
CA ASP A 168 -7.30 10.76 10.16
C ASP A 168 -7.80 10.96 8.72
N CYS A 169 -8.68 10.09 8.23
CA CYS A 169 -9.30 10.22 6.92
C CYS A 169 -10.08 11.56 6.79
N ALA A 170 -10.93 11.88 7.76
CA ALA A 170 -11.70 13.11 7.73
C ALA A 170 -10.81 14.36 7.75
N ARG A 171 -9.74 14.34 8.55
CA ARG A 171 -8.78 15.44 8.63
C ARG A 171 -8.04 15.64 7.32
N ASP A 172 -7.60 14.56 6.69
CA ASP A 172 -6.89 14.59 5.41
C ASP A 172 -7.79 15.13 4.28
N LEU A 173 -9.01 14.63 4.18
CA LEU A 173 -10.00 15.12 3.22
C LEU A 173 -10.35 16.61 3.43
N ALA A 174 -10.49 17.03 4.69
CA ALA A 174 -10.76 18.45 5.01
C ALA A 174 -9.56 19.34 4.67
N ALA A 175 -8.33 18.86 4.82
CA ALA A 175 -7.12 19.57 4.38
C ALA A 175 -7.12 19.81 2.86
N HIS A 176 -7.74 18.91 2.09
CA HIS A 176 -7.99 19.08 0.65
C HIS A 176 -9.24 19.91 0.31
N LYS A 177 -9.77 20.65 1.29
CA LYS A 177 -10.91 21.58 1.15
C LYS A 177 -12.25 20.91 0.82
N LEU A 178 -12.38 19.62 1.07
CA LEU A 178 -13.67 18.94 0.97
C LEU A 178 -14.52 19.21 2.21
N LYS A 179 -15.84 19.31 2.04
CA LYS A 179 -16.81 19.36 3.13
C LYS A 179 -17.03 17.95 3.64
N VAL A 180 -16.53 17.63 4.82
CA VAL A 180 -16.57 16.28 5.38
C VAL A 180 -17.50 16.23 6.58
N ALA A 181 -18.40 15.25 6.61
CA ALA A 181 -19.16 14.87 7.79
C ALA A 181 -18.58 13.57 8.37
N VAL A 182 -18.51 13.49 9.70
CA VAL A 182 -18.16 12.24 10.41
C VAL A 182 -19.39 11.75 11.16
N VAL A 183 -19.85 10.55 10.85
CA VAL A 183 -20.95 9.89 11.54
C VAL A 183 -20.37 8.88 12.53
N ASN A 184 -20.73 9.01 13.79
CA ASN A 184 -20.25 8.15 14.86
C ASN A 184 -21.43 7.68 15.73
N ASP A 185 -21.39 6.43 16.19
CA ASP A 185 -22.41 5.82 17.05
C ASP A 185 -22.25 6.20 18.52
N SER A 186 -21.12 6.79 18.88
CA SER A 186 -20.81 7.30 20.21
C SER A 186 -20.94 8.82 20.26
N PRO A 187 -21.33 9.43 21.36
CA PRO A 187 -21.42 10.88 21.49
C PRO A 187 -20.05 11.59 21.38
N PHE A 188 -18.97 10.86 21.49
CA PHE A 188 -17.61 11.38 21.38
C PHE A 188 -16.80 10.60 20.36
N PRO A 189 -15.98 11.29 19.53
CA PRO A 189 -15.03 10.64 18.63
C PRO A 189 -13.92 9.93 19.39
N GLY A 190 -13.12 9.11 18.69
CA GLY A 190 -11.99 8.39 19.27
C GLY A 190 -12.10 6.88 19.20
N GLY A 191 -13.32 6.33 19.05
CA GLY A 191 -13.57 4.91 18.87
C GLY A 191 -13.00 4.01 19.97
N GLU A 192 -12.84 2.74 19.68
CA GLU A 192 -12.29 1.75 20.61
C GLU A 192 -10.85 2.09 21.06
N CYS A 193 -10.06 2.73 20.20
CA CYS A 193 -8.68 3.06 20.53
C CYS A 193 -8.59 4.07 21.69
N LEU A 194 -9.37 5.13 21.63
CA LEU A 194 -9.34 6.17 22.68
C LEU A 194 -10.01 5.68 23.97
N TRP A 195 -11.18 5.04 23.86
CA TRP A 195 -12.03 4.77 25.01
C TRP A 195 -11.80 3.43 25.67
N ARG A 196 -11.42 2.40 24.94
CA ARG A 196 -11.35 1.01 25.42
C ARG A 196 -10.04 0.29 25.12
N GLY A 197 -9.23 0.78 24.19
CA GLY A 197 -8.03 0.12 23.69
C GLY A 197 -6.73 0.84 24.00
N CYS A 198 -6.20 1.56 23.03
CA CYS A 198 -4.82 2.08 23.03
C CYS A 198 -4.51 3.03 24.19
N ILE A 199 -5.39 3.98 24.47
CA ILE A 199 -5.14 4.96 25.54
C ILE A 199 -5.29 4.34 26.93
N PRO A 200 -6.39 3.61 27.24
CA PRO A 200 -6.50 2.93 28.51
C PRO A 200 -5.37 1.94 28.79
N SER A 201 -4.97 1.15 27.80
CA SER A 201 -3.88 0.19 27.96
C SER A 201 -2.53 0.87 28.19
N LYS A 202 -2.26 2.00 27.55
CA LYS A 202 -1.06 2.80 27.78
C LYS A 202 -1.05 3.41 29.19
N ALA A 203 -2.18 3.87 29.68
CA ALA A 203 -2.30 4.37 31.07
C ALA A 203 -1.98 3.27 32.08
N TRP A 204 -2.51 2.06 31.89
CA TRP A 204 -2.22 0.91 32.74
C TRP A 204 -0.76 0.49 32.67
N ARG A 205 -0.21 0.44 31.43
CA ARG A 205 1.20 0.12 31.24
C ARG A 205 2.12 1.13 31.92
N ALA A 206 1.84 2.42 31.76
CA ALA A 206 2.64 3.47 32.41
C ALA A 206 2.61 3.38 33.95
N ALA A 207 1.45 3.01 34.53
CA ALA A 207 1.34 2.77 35.96
C ALA A 207 2.13 1.53 36.41
N ALA A 208 2.06 0.45 35.64
CA ALA A 208 2.80 -0.79 35.90
C ALA A 208 4.32 -0.58 35.79
N ASP A 209 4.77 0.13 34.76
CA ASP A 209 6.18 0.47 34.56
C ASP A 209 6.73 1.27 35.76
N ARG A 210 5.98 2.26 36.24
CA ARG A 210 6.39 3.05 37.45
C ARG A 210 6.48 2.21 38.71
N ILE A 211 5.66 1.16 38.84
CA ILE A 211 5.77 0.22 39.99
C ILE A 211 7.00 -0.65 39.83
N ARG A 212 7.21 -1.20 38.62
CA ARG A 212 8.38 -2.03 38.29
C ARG A 212 9.67 -1.26 38.54
N ASP A 213 9.78 -0.06 38.00
CA ASP A 213 10.98 0.78 38.13
C ASP A 213 11.33 1.04 39.59
N ARG A 214 10.33 1.22 40.47
CA ARG A 214 10.55 1.38 41.90
C ARG A 214 11.07 0.11 42.63
N HIS A 215 10.77 -1.08 42.09
CA HIS A 215 11.38 -2.31 42.58
C HIS A 215 12.86 -2.43 42.17
N GLU A 216 13.26 -1.75 41.11
CA GLU A 216 14.65 -1.70 40.63
C GLU A 216 15.45 -0.57 41.23
N ASP A 217 14.81 0.45 41.87
CA ASP A 217 15.43 1.62 42.46
C ASP A 217 16.49 1.29 43.54
N GLU A 218 16.30 0.19 44.29
CA GLU A 218 17.25 -0.26 45.30
C GLU A 218 18.61 -0.63 44.71
N HIS A 219 18.66 -1.14 43.51
CA HIS A 219 19.91 -1.43 42.80
C HIS A 219 20.69 -0.14 42.44
N LEU A 220 19.96 0.97 42.33
CA LEU A 220 20.53 2.29 42.06
C LEU A 220 20.80 3.09 43.34
N GLY A 221 20.61 2.49 44.53
CA GLY A 221 20.81 3.12 45.82
C GLY A 221 19.67 4.04 46.27
N VAL A 222 18.50 3.99 45.62
CA VAL A 222 17.32 4.76 46.04
C VAL A 222 16.51 3.91 47.01
N MET A 223 16.43 4.32 48.25
CA MET A 223 15.84 3.54 49.36
C MET A 223 14.38 3.95 49.63
N GLY A 224 13.57 2.97 50.03
CA GLY A 224 12.22 3.21 50.55
C GLY A 224 11.12 3.26 49.50
N THR A 225 11.40 2.88 48.24
CA THR A 225 10.47 2.91 47.12
C THR A 225 9.67 1.61 46.91
N THR A 226 10.09 0.50 47.53
CA THR A 226 9.54 -0.86 47.34
C THR A 226 8.12 -1.08 47.88
N LYS A 227 7.54 -0.11 48.64
CA LYS A 227 6.18 -0.20 49.18
C LYS A 227 5.10 0.44 48.28
N ALA A 228 5.41 0.74 47.03
CA ALA A 228 4.47 1.34 46.12
C ALA A 228 3.30 0.35 45.83
N LYS A 229 2.08 0.84 45.98
CA LYS A 229 0.85 0.08 45.65
C LYS A 229 0.05 0.86 44.62
N LEU A 230 -0.64 0.12 43.76
CA LEU A 230 -1.57 0.69 42.77
C LEU A 230 -2.93 0.92 43.46
N ASP A 231 -3.42 2.15 43.38
CA ASP A 231 -4.81 2.48 43.67
C ASP A 231 -5.62 2.35 42.40
N TRP A 232 -6.30 1.23 42.24
CA TRP A 232 -7.10 0.91 41.08
C TRP A 232 -8.25 1.89 40.85
N ALA A 233 -8.91 2.37 41.90
CA ALA A 233 -10.01 3.31 41.78
C ALA A 233 -9.53 4.64 41.23
N LYS A 234 -8.38 5.11 41.68
CA LYS A 234 -7.77 6.37 41.23
C LYS A 234 -7.25 6.25 39.80
N LEU A 235 -6.63 5.12 39.46
CA LEU A 235 -6.18 4.86 38.09
C LEU A 235 -7.36 4.82 37.12
N GLU A 236 -8.44 4.18 37.49
CA GLU A 236 -9.66 4.07 36.68
C GLU A 236 -10.36 5.43 36.51
N ALA A 237 -10.36 6.27 37.56
CA ALA A 237 -10.87 7.63 37.48
C ALA A 237 -10.01 8.51 36.53
N THR A 238 -8.69 8.36 36.58
CA THR A 238 -7.77 9.06 35.65
C THR A 238 -8.01 8.63 34.20
N ARG A 239 -8.22 7.32 33.96
CA ARG A 239 -8.55 6.78 32.64
C ARG A 239 -9.83 7.35 32.05
N LYS A 240 -10.84 7.57 32.91
CA LYS A 240 -12.16 8.12 32.49
C LYS A 240 -12.14 9.64 32.29
N GLY A 241 -11.12 10.32 32.78
CA GLY A 241 -10.97 11.78 32.67
C GLY A 241 -10.06 12.22 31.53
N VAL A 242 -9.54 11.27 30.73
CA VAL A 242 -8.78 11.53 29.49
C VAL A 242 -9.72 11.41 28.31
#